data_b7f026d3763d3ec23f3b94f86db465cc
#
_entry.id   b7f026d3763d3ec23f3b94f86db465cc
#
_cell.length_a   1.000
_cell.length_b   1.000
_cell.length_c   1.000
_cell.angle_alpha   90.00
_cell.angle_beta   90.00
_cell.angle_gamma   90.00
#
_symmetry.space_group_name_H-M   'P 1'
#
loop_
_entity.id
_entity.type
_entity.pdbx_description
1 polymer ?
#
loop_
_entity_poly.entity_id
_entity_poly.type
_entity_poly.pdbx_seq_one_letter_code
_entity_poly.pdbx_strand_id
1 'polypeptide(L)'
;MAAELMIEEAVAKGYPPAVLYLRNDDIVSTEVCAFNYFSVFLKEHPDAEAHVWLFDRTGKHVGYFRRDLGPNGQLQLDTSTLCSNVSGTVAMTLLPKQDTKVRSGRKVTTGYYAQYYSKHGAITLSHEREPVAAKSFPTSAWMQTYLSRFVESSGVVLINSCLAADGGSVGTARLMALNGDVLDERSLPSIAPMGAHRVPTLELFPDAKRLIGSSEGFSMEFKGTNIASPFSYYEFANGKFSLHHF
;
A
#
# COMPACT_ATOMS: atom_id res chain seq x y z
N MET A 1 -9.58 24.97 14.00
CA MET A 1 -9.19 23.73 13.27
C MET A 1 -9.77 22.56 14.05
N ALA A 2 -10.47 21.62 13.39
CA ALA A 2 -10.90 20.40 14.05
C ALA A 2 -9.66 19.59 14.44
N ALA A 3 -9.70 18.92 15.60
CA ALA A 3 -8.59 18.06 16.05
C ALA A 3 -8.34 16.94 15.04
N GLU A 4 -7.06 16.59 14.85
CA GLU A 4 -6.69 15.43 14.07
C GLU A 4 -7.19 14.16 14.76
N LEU A 5 -7.84 13.27 14.01
CA LEU A 5 -8.19 11.95 14.52
C LEU A 5 -6.92 11.09 14.56
N MET A 6 -6.65 10.46 15.69
CA MET A 6 -5.56 9.50 15.79
C MET A 6 -5.93 8.21 15.05
N ILE A 7 -4.96 7.61 14.36
CA ILE A 7 -5.19 6.39 13.57
C ILE A 7 -5.65 5.22 14.46
N GLU A 8 -5.15 5.14 15.69
CA GLU A 8 -5.53 4.15 16.71
C GLU A 8 -7.01 4.27 17.09
N GLU A 9 -7.55 5.51 17.12
CA GLU A 9 -8.96 5.75 17.40
C GLU A 9 -9.85 5.21 16.29
N ALA A 10 -9.43 5.36 15.02
CA ALA A 10 -10.17 4.81 13.89
C ALA A 10 -10.21 3.27 13.98
N VAL A 11 -9.08 2.64 14.31
CA VAL A 11 -9.00 1.18 14.54
C VAL A 11 -9.89 0.76 15.69
N ALA A 12 -9.85 1.47 16.83
CA ALA A 12 -10.66 1.17 18.01
C ALA A 12 -12.17 1.30 17.76
N LYS A 13 -12.57 2.24 16.88
CA LYS A 13 -13.96 2.40 16.43
C LYS A 13 -14.41 1.29 15.48
N GLY A 14 -13.52 0.38 15.05
CA GLY A 14 -13.82 -0.70 14.11
C GLY A 14 -13.77 -0.29 12.63
N TYR A 15 -13.08 0.81 12.33
CA TYR A 15 -12.85 1.31 10.98
C TYR A 15 -11.34 1.39 10.69
N PRO A 16 -10.63 0.23 10.72
CA PRO A 16 -9.18 0.23 10.51
C PRO A 16 -8.88 0.79 9.12
N PRO A 17 -7.96 1.79 9.03
CA PRO A 17 -7.57 2.36 7.76
C PRO A 17 -6.96 1.31 6.84
N ALA A 18 -7.25 1.39 5.56
CA ALA A 18 -6.56 0.64 4.52
C ALA A 18 -5.21 1.28 4.22
N VAL A 19 -4.20 0.48 3.85
CA VAL A 19 -2.86 0.96 3.50
C VAL A 19 -2.62 0.90 2.01
N LEU A 20 -1.97 1.93 1.50
CA LEU A 20 -1.55 2.11 0.11
C LEU A 20 -0.11 2.63 0.10
N TYR A 21 0.60 2.42 -0.99
CA TYR A 21 1.93 2.99 -1.18
C TYR A 21 1.84 4.49 -1.47
N LEU A 22 2.70 5.28 -0.83
CA LEU A 22 2.89 6.71 -1.09
C LEU A 22 4.16 6.91 -1.91
N ARG A 23 4.07 7.62 -3.04
CA ARG A 23 5.23 8.05 -3.80
C ARG A 23 4.98 9.43 -4.41
N ASN A 24 5.66 10.42 -3.87
CA ASN A 24 5.68 11.80 -4.39
C ASN A 24 7.13 12.20 -4.60
N ASP A 25 7.64 12.00 -5.79
CA ASP A 25 8.99 12.35 -6.18
C ASP A 25 9.01 13.06 -7.55
N ASP A 26 10.21 13.23 -8.12
CA ASP A 26 10.35 13.84 -9.42
C ASP A 26 9.78 13.03 -10.58
N ILE A 27 9.44 11.77 -10.38
CA ILE A 27 8.96 10.86 -11.41
C ILE A 27 7.47 10.57 -11.26
N VAL A 28 6.99 10.39 -10.01
CA VAL A 28 5.63 9.93 -9.71
C VAL A 28 4.98 10.80 -8.67
N SER A 29 3.69 11.11 -8.83
CA SER A 29 2.82 11.63 -7.79
C SER A 29 1.70 10.64 -7.48
N THR A 30 1.29 10.60 -6.21
CA THR A 30 0.22 9.74 -5.72
C THR A 30 -1.04 10.57 -5.47
N GLU A 31 -2.13 10.16 -6.08
CA GLU A 31 -3.46 10.66 -5.76
C GLU A 31 -4.26 9.54 -5.09
N VAL A 32 -4.93 9.82 -3.98
CA VAL A 32 -5.81 8.87 -3.32
C VAL A 32 -7.26 9.23 -3.56
N CYS A 33 -8.05 8.20 -3.81
CA CYS A 33 -9.46 8.30 -4.12
C CYS A 33 -10.28 7.43 -3.19
N ALA A 34 -11.41 7.94 -2.74
CA ALA A 34 -12.43 7.19 -2.02
C ALA A 34 -13.80 7.67 -2.43
N PHE A 35 -14.80 6.81 -2.30
CA PHE A 35 -16.20 7.24 -2.39
C PHE A 35 -16.94 6.77 -1.15
N ASN A 36 -17.98 7.53 -0.78
CA ASN A 36 -18.81 7.18 0.36
C ASN A 36 -19.60 5.91 0.09
N TYR A 37 -18.94 4.75 0.28
CA TYR A 37 -19.55 3.44 0.03
C TYR A 37 -20.71 3.13 0.98
N PHE A 38 -20.83 3.82 2.12
CA PHE A 38 -21.98 3.66 3.01
C PHE A 38 -23.26 4.03 2.28
N SER A 39 -23.25 5.04 1.43
CA SER A 39 -24.41 5.43 0.63
C SER A 39 -24.81 4.40 -0.44
N VAL A 40 -23.91 3.47 -0.79
CA VAL A 40 -24.21 2.36 -1.71
C VAL A 40 -24.84 1.18 -0.96
N PHE A 41 -24.40 0.90 0.26
CA PHE A 41 -24.80 -0.27 1.01
C PHE A 41 -25.90 0.00 2.05
N LEU A 42 -26.09 1.25 2.45
CA LEU A 42 -27.10 1.64 3.43
C LEU A 42 -28.22 2.43 2.76
N LYS A 43 -29.46 2.05 3.05
CA LYS A 43 -30.65 2.73 2.52
C LYS A 43 -30.77 4.18 2.96
N GLU A 44 -30.23 4.50 4.13
CA GLU A 44 -30.23 5.82 4.75
C GLU A 44 -29.28 6.80 4.08
N HIS A 45 -28.36 6.32 3.22
CA HIS A 45 -27.36 7.13 2.54
C HIS A 45 -26.61 8.11 3.48
N PRO A 46 -25.96 7.63 4.55
CA PRO A 46 -25.35 8.52 5.54
C PRO A 46 -24.17 9.30 4.97
N ASP A 47 -23.96 10.48 5.55
CA ASP A 47 -22.71 11.23 5.41
C ASP A 47 -21.55 10.45 6.02
N ALA A 48 -20.36 10.68 5.51
CA ALA A 48 -19.11 10.10 6.02
C ALA A 48 -18.03 11.17 6.15
N GLU A 49 -17.02 10.87 6.94
CA GLU A 49 -15.77 11.61 6.98
C GLU A 49 -14.66 10.76 6.38
N ALA A 50 -13.93 11.29 5.41
CA ALA A 50 -12.71 10.71 4.91
C ALA A 50 -11.53 11.21 5.75
N HIS A 51 -10.70 10.28 6.22
CA HIS A 51 -9.47 10.54 6.94
C HIS A 51 -8.30 9.91 6.20
N VAL A 52 -7.24 10.68 5.97
CA VAL A 52 -6.03 10.26 5.27
C VAL A 52 -4.83 10.67 6.10
N TRP A 53 -3.98 9.71 6.44
CA TRP A 53 -2.70 9.89 7.13
C TRP A 53 -1.57 9.53 6.18
N LEU A 54 -0.53 10.34 6.16
CA LEU A 54 0.66 10.12 5.35
C LEU A 54 1.86 9.85 6.26
N PHE A 55 2.59 8.79 5.96
CA PHE A 55 3.80 8.40 6.67
C PHE A 55 4.95 8.31 5.67
N ASP A 56 6.14 8.74 6.08
CA ASP A 56 7.34 8.52 5.29
C ASP A 56 7.81 7.06 5.35
N ARG A 57 8.89 6.74 4.64
CA ARG A 57 9.44 5.39 4.60
C ARG A 57 9.84 4.83 5.98
N THR A 58 10.10 5.71 6.95
CA THR A 58 10.48 5.32 8.32
C THR A 58 9.28 5.14 9.25
N GLY A 59 8.05 5.36 8.75
CA GLY A 59 6.82 5.33 9.54
C GLY A 59 6.55 6.61 10.31
N LYS A 60 7.33 7.68 10.09
CA LYS A 60 7.07 8.98 10.69
C LYS A 60 5.87 9.63 10.02
N HIS A 61 4.90 10.07 10.81
CA HIS A 61 3.75 10.83 10.34
C HIS A 61 4.21 12.17 9.73
N VAL A 62 3.80 12.45 8.49
CA VAL A 62 4.21 13.63 7.72
C VAL A 62 3.05 14.45 7.19
N GLY A 63 1.82 13.98 7.30
CA GLY A 63 0.65 14.75 6.87
C GLY A 63 -0.66 14.07 7.20
N TYR A 64 -1.68 14.90 7.37
CA TYR A 64 -3.05 14.48 7.65
C TYR A 64 -4.05 15.31 6.86
N PHE A 65 -5.09 14.65 6.37
CA PHE A 65 -6.18 15.28 5.67
C PHE A 65 -7.53 14.71 6.12
N ARG A 66 -8.52 15.58 6.24
CA ARG A 66 -9.89 15.23 6.58
C ARG A 66 -10.86 15.94 5.64
N ARG A 67 -11.90 15.24 5.19
CA ARG A 67 -12.96 15.80 4.38
C ARG A 67 -14.31 15.17 4.68
N ASP A 68 -15.34 16.01 4.80
CA ASP A 68 -16.72 15.56 4.85
C ASP A 68 -17.19 15.13 3.45
N LEU A 69 -17.83 13.97 3.38
CA LEU A 69 -18.43 13.42 2.18
C LEU A 69 -19.92 13.24 2.42
N GLY A 70 -20.72 13.95 1.64
CA GLY A 70 -22.16 13.71 1.59
C GLY A 70 -22.52 12.34 0.99
N PRO A 71 -23.80 12.02 0.89
CA PRO A 71 -24.28 10.84 0.19
C PRO A 71 -23.71 10.78 -1.23
N ASN A 72 -23.17 9.63 -1.65
CA ASN A 72 -22.47 9.44 -2.93
C ASN A 72 -21.27 10.39 -3.15
N GLY A 73 -20.79 11.06 -2.09
CA GLY A 73 -19.64 11.94 -2.15
C GLY A 73 -18.34 11.16 -2.44
N GLN A 74 -17.40 11.86 -3.08
CA GLN A 74 -16.10 11.30 -3.45
C GLN A 74 -14.98 12.14 -2.88
N LEU A 75 -13.90 11.49 -2.47
CA LEU A 75 -12.60 12.09 -2.22
C LEU A 75 -11.71 11.85 -3.43
N GLN A 76 -11.03 12.89 -3.85
CA GLN A 76 -9.89 12.86 -4.74
C GLN A 76 -8.86 13.80 -4.14
N LEU A 77 -7.71 13.29 -3.75
CA LEU A 77 -6.68 14.05 -3.03
C LEU A 77 -5.31 13.78 -3.65
N ASP A 78 -4.75 14.80 -4.28
CA ASP A 78 -3.34 14.81 -4.66
C ASP A 78 -2.49 14.96 -3.39
N THR A 79 -1.83 13.88 -2.99
CA THR A 79 -1.03 13.85 -1.76
C THR A 79 0.23 14.69 -1.87
N SER A 80 0.68 15.07 -3.08
CA SER A 80 1.83 15.96 -3.28
C SER A 80 1.58 17.37 -2.75
N THR A 81 0.31 17.77 -2.61
CA THR A 81 -0.07 19.04 -1.99
C THR A 81 0.15 19.09 -0.48
N LEU A 82 0.25 17.92 0.15
CA LEU A 82 0.50 17.77 1.59
C LEU A 82 1.96 17.46 1.89
N CYS A 83 2.60 16.68 1.04
CA CYS A 83 4.01 16.31 1.18
C CYS A 83 4.65 16.10 -0.18
N SER A 84 5.76 16.77 -0.45
CA SER A 84 6.58 16.61 -1.65
C SER A 84 7.87 15.86 -1.33
N ASN A 85 8.41 15.14 -2.31
CA ASN A 85 9.65 14.36 -2.17
C ASN A 85 9.60 13.32 -1.03
N VAL A 86 8.43 12.68 -0.87
CA VAL A 86 8.18 11.67 0.16
C VAL A 86 7.74 10.36 -0.51
N SER A 87 8.31 9.26 -0.08
CA SER A 87 7.76 7.92 -0.30
C SER A 87 7.52 7.23 1.03
N GLY A 88 6.50 6.37 1.09
CA GLY A 88 6.11 5.75 2.35
C GLY A 88 4.73 5.10 2.26
N THR A 89 3.89 5.38 3.25
CA THR A 89 2.56 4.78 3.39
C THR A 89 1.48 5.85 3.42
N VAL A 90 0.40 5.60 2.69
CA VAL A 90 -0.90 6.25 2.91
C VAL A 90 -1.77 5.29 3.69
N ALA A 91 -2.36 5.76 4.79
CA ALA A 91 -3.44 5.08 5.47
C ALA A 91 -4.72 5.90 5.32
N MET A 92 -5.84 5.28 4.96
CA MET A 92 -7.09 6.02 4.79
C MET A 92 -8.31 5.21 5.23
N THR A 93 -9.30 5.91 5.78
CA THR A 93 -10.57 5.32 6.15
C THR A 93 -11.72 6.30 5.96
N LEU A 94 -12.94 5.76 5.90
CA LEU A 94 -14.17 6.50 5.98
C LEU A 94 -14.87 6.17 7.30
N LEU A 95 -15.29 7.21 8.02
CA LEU A 95 -16.12 7.08 9.20
C LEU A 95 -17.53 7.59 8.89
N PRO A 96 -18.59 6.78 9.08
CA PRO A 96 -19.96 7.28 8.93
C PRO A 96 -20.27 8.26 10.07
N LYS A 97 -20.93 9.38 9.74
CA LYS A 97 -21.34 10.39 10.75
C LYS A 97 -22.50 9.92 11.61
N GLN A 98 -23.26 8.95 11.15
CA GLN A 98 -24.37 8.36 11.88
C GLN A 98 -23.96 6.98 12.36
N ASP A 99 -24.50 6.53 13.50
CA ASP A 99 -24.30 5.17 13.97
C ASP A 99 -24.90 4.18 12.96
N THR A 100 -24.05 3.41 12.32
CA THR A 100 -24.46 2.46 11.28
C THR A 100 -24.25 1.04 11.77
N LYS A 101 -25.17 0.15 11.40
CA LYS A 101 -25.03 -1.30 11.66
C LYS A 101 -23.96 -1.96 10.80
N VAL A 102 -23.44 -1.27 9.79
CA VAL A 102 -22.33 -1.74 8.96
C VAL A 102 -21.03 -1.41 9.66
N ARG A 103 -20.57 -2.33 10.49
CA ARG A 103 -19.21 -2.30 11.01
C ARG A 103 -18.26 -2.77 9.94
N SER A 104 -17.17 -2.06 9.74
CA SER A 104 -16.15 -2.32 8.71
C SER A 104 -15.37 -3.64 8.90
N GLY A 105 -15.71 -4.46 9.88
CA GLY A 105 -15.14 -5.79 10.06
C GLY A 105 -15.44 -6.78 8.94
N ARG A 106 -16.30 -6.42 7.99
CA ARG A 106 -16.34 -7.08 6.69
C ARG A 106 -15.39 -6.34 5.77
N LYS A 107 -14.45 -7.06 5.18
CA LYS A 107 -13.60 -6.59 4.08
C LYS A 107 -14.45 -5.89 3.02
N VAL A 108 -14.70 -4.61 3.19
CA VAL A 108 -15.27 -3.78 2.13
C VAL A 108 -14.08 -3.25 1.34
N THR A 109 -13.62 -4.08 0.42
CA THR A 109 -12.37 -3.93 -0.32
C THR A 109 -12.51 -3.02 -1.55
N THR A 110 -13.56 -2.25 -1.69
CA THR A 110 -13.87 -1.61 -2.97
C THR A 110 -13.98 -0.09 -2.93
N GLY A 111 -13.56 0.54 -1.85
CA GLY A 111 -13.79 1.96 -1.66
C GLY A 111 -12.55 2.86 -1.77
N TYR A 112 -11.35 2.30 -1.74
CA TYR A 112 -10.11 3.07 -1.64
C TYR A 112 -9.14 2.72 -2.77
N TYR A 113 -8.61 3.76 -3.43
CA TYR A 113 -7.69 3.62 -4.55
C TYR A 113 -6.55 4.61 -4.42
N ALA A 114 -5.38 4.23 -4.92
CA ALA A 114 -4.32 5.15 -5.24
C ALA A 114 -4.08 5.15 -6.75
N GLN A 115 -3.96 6.33 -7.33
CA GLN A 115 -3.55 6.55 -8.69
C GLN A 115 -2.13 7.11 -8.67
N TYR A 116 -1.25 6.51 -9.45
CA TYR A 116 0.15 6.91 -9.57
C TYR A 116 0.34 7.55 -10.93
N TYR A 117 0.52 8.86 -10.94
CA TYR A 117 0.75 9.65 -12.13
C TYR A 117 2.24 9.77 -12.39
N SER A 118 2.73 9.13 -13.44
CA SER A 118 4.07 9.39 -13.94
C SER A 118 4.12 10.73 -14.69
N LYS A 119 5.16 11.51 -14.48
CA LYS A 119 5.41 12.75 -15.27
C LYS A 119 5.49 12.50 -16.77
N HIS A 120 5.67 11.25 -17.20
CA HIS A 120 5.70 10.83 -18.59
C HIS A 120 4.34 10.29 -19.09
N GLY A 121 3.24 10.64 -18.40
CA GLY A 121 1.87 10.40 -18.85
C GLY A 121 1.34 8.98 -18.63
N ALA A 122 2.01 8.15 -17.84
CA ALA A 122 1.46 6.86 -17.42
C ALA A 122 0.66 7.02 -16.13
N ILE A 123 -0.45 6.31 -16.05
CA ILE A 123 -1.29 6.22 -14.85
C ILE A 123 -1.39 4.75 -14.47
N THR A 124 -1.11 4.43 -13.21
CA THR A 124 -1.38 3.12 -12.63
C THR A 124 -2.38 3.28 -11.49
N LEU A 125 -3.37 2.41 -11.47
CA LEU A 125 -4.35 2.33 -10.40
C LEU A 125 -4.04 1.14 -9.51
N SER A 126 -4.05 1.34 -8.20
CA SER A 126 -3.98 0.27 -7.22
C SER A 126 -5.06 0.47 -6.17
N HIS A 127 -5.64 -0.62 -5.68
CA HIS A 127 -6.56 -0.58 -4.54
C HIS A 127 -5.89 -1.16 -3.29
N GLU A 128 -6.49 -0.92 -2.14
CA GLU A 128 -6.03 -1.45 -0.86
C GLU A 128 -6.16 -2.98 -0.79
N ARG A 129 -5.32 -3.61 0.02
CA ARG A 129 -5.43 -5.05 0.33
C ARG A 129 -5.57 -5.34 1.81
N GLU A 130 -4.78 -4.67 2.63
CA GLU A 130 -4.71 -4.99 4.06
C GLU A 130 -5.04 -3.75 4.89
N PRO A 131 -5.82 -3.92 5.96
CA PRO A 131 -6.05 -2.84 6.91
C PRO A 131 -4.87 -2.67 7.85
N VAL A 132 -4.82 -1.50 8.47
CA VAL A 132 -3.95 -1.23 9.61
C VAL A 132 -4.30 -2.17 10.75
N ALA A 133 -3.29 -2.81 11.33
CA ALA A 133 -3.42 -3.73 12.45
C ALA A 133 -2.92 -3.11 13.76
N ALA A 134 -3.73 -3.20 14.83
CA ALA A 134 -3.32 -2.74 16.16
C ALA A 134 -2.27 -3.62 16.83
N LYS A 135 -2.16 -4.88 16.40
CA LYS A 135 -1.25 -5.88 16.94
C LYS A 135 -0.46 -6.55 15.85
N SER A 136 0.67 -7.13 16.21
CA SER A 136 1.49 -7.92 15.32
C SER A 136 0.69 -9.07 14.69
N PHE A 137 0.93 -9.34 13.42
CA PHE A 137 0.26 -10.36 12.62
C PHE A 137 1.27 -11.14 11.74
N PRO A 138 0.98 -12.41 11.43
CA PRO A 138 1.81 -13.18 10.54
C PRO A 138 1.63 -12.72 9.09
N THR A 139 2.73 -12.70 8.34
CA THR A 139 2.74 -12.45 6.90
C THR A 139 2.96 -13.75 6.16
N SER A 140 2.09 -14.04 5.19
CA SER A 140 2.30 -15.08 4.19
C SER A 140 1.69 -14.56 2.88
N ALA A 141 2.55 -14.20 1.94
CA ALA A 141 2.11 -13.64 0.66
C ALA A 141 2.93 -14.24 -0.48
N TRP A 142 2.34 -14.24 -1.64
CA TRP A 142 2.96 -14.72 -2.87
C TRP A 142 2.62 -13.77 -4.01
N MET A 143 3.57 -13.57 -4.92
CA MET A 143 3.35 -12.74 -6.10
C MET A 143 4.18 -13.23 -7.28
N GLN A 144 3.67 -12.97 -8.48
CA GLN A 144 4.45 -13.08 -9.72
C GLN A 144 5.07 -11.73 -10.07
N THR A 145 6.25 -11.77 -10.68
CA THR A 145 6.92 -10.59 -11.19
C THR A 145 7.82 -10.96 -12.38
N TYR A 146 8.44 -9.94 -12.99
CA TYR A 146 9.19 -10.11 -14.22
C TYR A 146 10.49 -9.31 -14.19
N LEU A 147 11.55 -9.87 -14.81
CA LEU A 147 12.80 -9.20 -15.14
C LEU A 147 12.91 -9.10 -16.67
N SER A 148 12.03 -8.31 -17.27
CA SER A 148 12.02 -8.12 -18.71
C SER A 148 13.07 -7.11 -19.14
N ARG A 149 13.61 -7.27 -20.37
CA ARG A 149 14.51 -6.29 -21.02
C ARG A 149 13.88 -4.92 -21.22
N PHE A 150 12.55 -4.82 -21.17
CA PHE A 150 11.82 -3.57 -21.30
C PHE A 150 11.66 -2.80 -19.98
N VAL A 151 12.03 -3.43 -18.87
CA VAL A 151 11.91 -2.90 -17.52
C VAL A 151 13.30 -2.55 -17.02
N GLU A 152 13.50 -1.29 -16.64
CA GLU A 152 14.77 -0.81 -16.09
C GLU A 152 14.98 -1.34 -14.67
N SER A 153 13.92 -1.26 -13.85
CA SER A 153 13.90 -1.78 -12.49
C SER A 153 12.56 -2.43 -12.20
N SER A 154 12.59 -3.58 -11.58
CA SER A 154 11.41 -4.24 -11.01
C SER A 154 11.70 -4.70 -9.60
N GLY A 155 10.66 -4.83 -8.80
CA GLY A 155 10.80 -5.27 -7.41
C GLY A 155 9.49 -5.24 -6.67
N VAL A 156 9.61 -5.11 -5.35
CA VAL A 156 8.46 -5.13 -4.46
C VAL A 156 8.42 -3.88 -3.59
N VAL A 157 7.22 -3.45 -3.26
CA VAL A 157 6.96 -2.51 -2.18
C VAL A 157 6.41 -3.31 -1.01
N LEU A 158 7.09 -3.21 0.11
CA LEU A 158 6.71 -3.80 1.38
C LEU A 158 6.22 -2.69 2.30
N ILE A 159 5.05 -2.87 2.91
CA ILE A 159 4.46 -1.92 3.85
C ILE A 159 4.27 -2.64 5.19
N ASN A 160 4.77 -2.05 6.26
CA ASN A 160 4.44 -2.50 7.60
C ASN A 160 3.16 -1.79 8.07
N SER A 161 2.03 -2.49 8.04
CA SER A 161 0.72 -1.94 8.45
C SER A 161 0.40 -2.12 9.94
N CYS A 162 1.38 -2.49 10.77
CA CYS A 162 1.21 -2.63 12.22
C CYS A 162 1.41 -1.30 12.95
N LEU A 163 0.60 -1.02 13.97
CA LEU A 163 0.74 0.16 14.83
C LEU A 163 1.55 -0.10 16.12
N ALA A 164 1.75 -1.37 16.50
CA ALA A 164 2.46 -1.68 17.73
C ALA A 164 3.88 -1.11 17.70
N ALA A 165 4.29 -0.42 18.76
CA ALA A 165 5.59 0.25 18.84
C ALA A 165 6.79 -0.71 18.70
N ASP A 166 6.62 -1.97 19.10
CA ASP A 166 7.57 -3.08 18.93
C ASP A 166 7.33 -3.88 17.64
N GLY A 167 6.40 -3.41 16.82
CA GLY A 167 5.89 -4.08 15.63
C GLY A 167 6.78 -3.94 14.38
N GLY A 168 8.10 -3.86 14.54
CA GLY A 168 9.01 -3.93 13.38
C GLY A 168 8.75 -5.17 12.53
N SER A 169 8.81 -5.04 11.21
CA SER A 169 8.65 -6.22 10.33
C SER A 169 9.91 -7.07 10.36
N VAL A 170 9.71 -8.39 10.36
CA VAL A 170 10.79 -9.37 10.18
C VAL A 170 10.29 -10.40 9.18
N GLY A 171 11.15 -10.82 8.25
CA GLY A 171 10.74 -11.84 7.30
C GLY A 171 11.82 -12.27 6.33
N THR A 172 11.43 -13.21 5.48
CA THR A 172 12.23 -13.73 4.37
C THR A 172 11.44 -13.62 3.07
N ALA A 173 12.17 -13.47 1.97
CA ALA A 173 11.66 -13.61 0.63
C ALA A 173 12.34 -14.80 -0.05
N ARG A 174 11.58 -15.59 -0.78
CA ARG A 174 12.06 -16.67 -1.64
C ARG A 174 11.87 -16.30 -3.09
N LEU A 175 12.93 -16.40 -3.87
CA LEU A 175 12.87 -16.36 -5.32
C LEU A 175 12.50 -17.77 -5.79
N MET A 176 11.48 -17.88 -6.61
CA MET A 176 10.97 -19.17 -7.08
C MET A 176 10.85 -19.19 -8.60
N ALA A 177 11.24 -20.28 -9.22
CA ALA A 177 10.93 -20.54 -10.62
C ALA A 177 9.41 -20.72 -10.83
N LEU A 178 8.95 -20.58 -12.06
CA LEU A 178 7.51 -20.74 -12.39
C LEU A 178 6.97 -22.17 -12.11
N ASN A 179 7.84 -23.17 -12.04
CA ASN A 179 7.49 -24.54 -11.66
C ASN A 179 7.40 -24.76 -10.14
N GLY A 180 7.70 -23.72 -9.34
CA GLY A 180 7.64 -23.75 -7.87
C GLY A 180 8.96 -24.08 -7.18
N ASP A 181 10.05 -24.35 -7.90
CA ASP A 181 11.36 -24.59 -7.29
C ASP A 181 11.90 -23.32 -6.62
N VAL A 182 12.40 -23.44 -5.40
CA VAL A 182 13.07 -22.34 -4.69
C VAL A 182 14.48 -22.18 -5.26
N LEU A 183 14.77 -21.01 -5.80
CA LEU A 183 16.05 -20.67 -6.42
C LEU A 183 17.01 -19.95 -5.47
N ASP A 184 16.47 -19.11 -4.58
CA ASP A 184 17.23 -18.35 -3.56
C ASP A 184 16.31 -17.94 -2.42
N GLU A 185 16.88 -17.67 -1.25
CA GLU A 185 16.15 -17.16 -0.08
C GLU A 185 16.96 -16.05 0.59
N ARG A 186 16.32 -14.93 0.93
CA ARG A 186 16.95 -13.77 1.54
C ARG A 186 16.11 -13.22 2.69
N SER A 187 16.80 -12.67 3.69
CA SER A 187 16.14 -11.88 4.73
C SER A 187 15.65 -10.55 4.15
N LEU A 188 14.46 -10.14 4.56
CA LEU A 188 13.92 -8.83 4.23
C LEU A 188 14.50 -7.74 5.14
N PRO A 189 14.58 -6.50 4.66
CA PRO A 189 14.88 -5.37 5.53
C PRO A 189 13.79 -5.22 6.60
N SER A 190 14.19 -4.88 7.81
CA SER A 190 13.22 -4.51 8.85
C SER A 190 12.57 -3.17 8.50
N ILE A 191 11.24 -3.11 8.63
CA ILE A 191 10.45 -1.92 8.34
C ILE A 191 9.76 -1.49 9.62
N ALA A 192 9.93 -0.24 10.01
CA ALA A 192 9.26 0.33 11.17
C ALA A 192 7.73 0.33 11.01
N PRO A 193 6.96 0.36 12.10
CA PRO A 193 5.50 0.52 12.05
C PRO A 193 5.07 1.66 11.12
N MET A 194 4.09 1.41 10.27
CA MET A 194 3.59 2.33 9.24
C MET A 194 4.61 2.76 8.17
N GLY A 195 5.83 2.23 8.21
CA GLY A 195 6.85 2.46 7.18
C GLY A 195 6.62 1.64 5.91
N ALA A 196 7.28 2.04 4.84
CA ALA A 196 7.30 1.31 3.59
C ALA A 196 8.71 1.26 3.00
N HIS A 197 9.02 0.15 2.34
CA HIS A 197 10.31 -0.04 1.68
C HIS A 197 10.12 -0.56 0.26
N ARG A 198 10.74 0.12 -0.70
CA ARG A 198 10.82 -0.34 -2.09
C ARG A 198 12.10 -1.12 -2.25
N VAL A 199 12.00 -2.41 -2.58
CA VAL A 199 13.14 -3.32 -2.71
C VAL A 199 13.25 -3.78 -4.17
N PRO A 200 14.27 -3.31 -4.91
CA PRO A 200 14.54 -3.82 -6.25
C PRO A 200 14.86 -5.33 -6.23
N THR A 201 14.34 -6.07 -7.21
CA THR A 201 14.58 -7.52 -7.30
C THR A 201 16.06 -7.86 -7.32
N LEU A 202 16.88 -7.10 -8.08
CA LEU A 202 18.32 -7.37 -8.19
C LEU A 202 19.13 -6.90 -6.97
N GLU A 203 18.57 -6.04 -6.12
CA GLU A 203 19.15 -5.73 -4.82
C GLU A 203 18.90 -6.86 -3.83
N LEU A 204 17.68 -7.39 -3.80
CA LEU A 204 17.31 -8.50 -2.92
C LEU A 204 17.94 -9.83 -3.37
N PHE A 205 17.93 -10.10 -4.69
CA PHE A 205 18.47 -11.32 -5.31
C PHE A 205 19.45 -10.94 -6.44
N PRO A 206 20.72 -10.65 -6.12
CA PRO A 206 21.69 -10.21 -7.13
C PRO A 206 21.88 -11.16 -8.31
N ASP A 207 21.73 -12.44 -8.06
CA ASP A 207 21.86 -13.52 -9.06
C ASP A 207 20.55 -13.87 -9.79
N ALA A 208 19.46 -13.14 -9.55
CA ALA A 208 18.13 -13.50 -10.06
C ALA A 208 18.13 -13.76 -11.57
N LYS A 209 18.76 -12.88 -12.38
CA LYS A 209 18.83 -13.08 -13.85
C LYS A 209 19.48 -14.41 -14.24
N ARG A 210 20.53 -14.81 -13.54
CA ARG A 210 21.22 -16.10 -13.78
C ARG A 210 20.35 -17.28 -13.33
N LEU A 211 19.70 -17.16 -12.19
CA LEU A 211 18.90 -18.24 -11.58
C LEU A 211 17.61 -18.51 -12.35
N ILE A 212 16.92 -17.47 -12.82
CA ILE A 212 15.69 -17.64 -13.62
C ILE A 212 15.97 -18.03 -15.07
N GLY A 213 17.23 -17.91 -15.54
CA GLY A 213 17.66 -18.29 -16.88
C GLY A 213 16.99 -17.48 -17.99
N SER A 214 16.47 -18.16 -19.00
CA SER A 214 15.76 -17.53 -20.14
C SER A 214 14.32 -17.13 -19.81
N SER A 215 13.78 -17.53 -18.67
CA SER A 215 12.47 -17.09 -18.21
C SER A 215 12.56 -15.63 -17.77
N GLU A 216 11.67 -14.77 -18.28
CA GLU A 216 11.55 -13.41 -17.75
C GLU A 216 10.65 -13.35 -16.51
N GLY A 217 9.77 -14.36 -16.33
CA GLY A 217 8.83 -14.46 -15.22
C GLY A 217 9.34 -15.34 -14.08
N PHE A 218 9.02 -14.96 -12.88
CA PHE A 218 9.31 -15.71 -11.65
C PHE A 218 8.30 -15.36 -10.57
N SER A 219 8.33 -16.12 -9.47
CA SER A 219 7.49 -15.86 -8.30
C SER A 219 8.35 -15.44 -7.12
N MET A 220 7.77 -14.66 -6.23
CA MET A 220 8.32 -14.40 -4.90
C MET A 220 7.33 -14.83 -3.83
N GLU A 221 7.80 -15.57 -2.84
CA GLU A 221 7.07 -15.89 -1.61
C GLU A 221 7.64 -15.06 -0.46
N PHE A 222 6.75 -14.47 0.35
CA PHE A 222 7.11 -13.68 1.52
C PHE A 222 6.55 -14.34 2.77
N LYS A 223 7.39 -14.54 3.76
CA LYS A 223 7.02 -15.06 5.08
C LYS A 223 7.61 -14.20 6.18
N GLY A 224 6.83 -13.93 7.22
CA GLY A 224 7.31 -13.12 8.34
C GLY A 224 6.19 -12.54 9.18
N THR A 225 6.38 -11.31 9.63
CA THR A 225 5.43 -10.58 10.46
C THR A 225 5.27 -9.13 10.00
N ASN A 226 4.07 -8.58 10.16
CA ASN A 226 3.74 -7.16 10.03
C ASN A 226 3.91 -6.56 8.62
N ILE A 227 4.08 -7.37 7.60
CA ILE A 227 4.14 -6.91 6.22
C ILE A 227 2.74 -7.11 5.62
N ALA A 228 2.10 -6.02 5.21
CA ALA A 228 0.90 -6.07 4.38
C ALA A 228 1.21 -6.78 3.05
N SER A 229 0.19 -7.26 2.37
CA SER A 229 0.38 -7.92 1.07
C SER A 229 1.24 -7.06 0.15
N PRO A 230 2.39 -7.58 -0.35
CA PRO A 230 3.31 -6.79 -1.15
C PRO A 230 2.70 -6.32 -2.46
N PHE A 231 3.24 -5.21 -2.98
CA PHE A 231 2.96 -4.76 -4.34
C PHE A 231 4.18 -5.03 -5.22
N SER A 232 3.98 -5.51 -6.45
CA SER A 232 5.04 -5.48 -7.46
C SER A 232 5.10 -4.11 -8.13
N TYR A 233 6.29 -3.62 -8.40
CA TYR A 233 6.47 -2.40 -9.17
C TYR A 233 7.37 -2.64 -10.38
N TYR A 234 7.18 -1.80 -11.40
CA TYR A 234 8.00 -1.76 -12.60
C TYR A 234 8.33 -0.31 -12.93
N GLU A 235 9.60 -0.05 -13.19
CA GLU A 235 10.09 1.20 -13.75
C GLU A 235 10.64 0.95 -15.14
N PHE A 236 10.22 1.77 -16.08
CA PHE A 236 10.60 1.65 -17.49
C PHE A 236 11.60 2.73 -17.85
N ALA A 237 12.50 2.47 -18.80
CA ALA A 237 13.55 3.39 -19.23
C ALA A 237 13.04 4.78 -19.68
N ASN A 238 11.77 4.90 -20.01
CA ASN A 238 11.11 6.17 -20.34
C ASN A 238 10.51 6.91 -19.14
N GLY A 239 10.85 6.51 -17.91
CA GLY A 239 10.37 7.11 -16.66
C GLY A 239 8.91 6.77 -16.30
N LYS A 240 8.27 5.84 -17.00
CA LYS A 240 6.95 5.33 -16.61
C LYS A 240 7.08 4.41 -15.41
N PHE A 241 6.06 4.42 -14.58
CA PHE A 241 5.96 3.61 -13.38
C PHE A 241 4.67 2.81 -13.39
N SER A 242 4.73 1.59 -12.93
CA SER A 242 3.56 0.72 -12.74
C SER A 242 3.65 0.03 -11.39
N LEU A 243 2.53 -0.08 -10.70
CA LEU A 243 2.40 -0.75 -9.41
C LEU A 243 1.20 -1.70 -9.47
N HIS A 244 1.42 -2.93 -9.06
CA HIS A 244 0.40 -3.97 -9.09
C HIS A 244 0.37 -4.72 -7.76
N HIS A 245 -0.82 -5.23 -7.42
CA HIS A 245 -0.98 -6.24 -6.39
C HIS A 245 -1.57 -7.51 -7.02
N PHE A 246 -1.39 -8.66 -6.39
CA PHE A 246 -1.92 -9.95 -6.80
C PHE A 246 -2.76 -10.56 -5.68
#